data_aa561d1e6c75c7ecccbbbfd6efa8f658
#
_entry.id   aa561d1e6c75c7ecccbbbfd6efa8f658
#
_cell.length_a   1.000
_cell.length_b   1.000
_cell.length_c   1.000
_cell.angle_alpha   90.00
_cell.angle_beta   90.00
_cell.angle_gamma   90.00
#
_symmetry.space_group_name_H-M   'P 1'
#
loop_
_entity.id
_entity.type
_entity.pdbx_description
1 polymer ?
#
loop_
_entity_poly.entity_id
_entity_poly.type
_entity_poly.pdbx_seq_one_letter_code
_entity_poly.pdbx_strand_id
1 'polypeptide(L)'
;LNVRGSQMMEEICKELNVKYRKNGTLVVGFDEEDMKRLGQLLERGRKNGVEGLEIIDGETARKMERNLSEKIIGALYAPTGAVVCPYELTTHSIGNAMDNGAELLTQFEVTEIKKIENDGNRQRTYFYEITASDGRKIQTEYVVNCAGIHSDEVAKLVGDCEFSITPRRGQYLLLDKEAGGLVNATVFRTHTVMGKGVLAV
;
A
#
# COMPACT_ATOMS: atom_id res chain seq x y z
N LEU A 1 3.21 2.78 11.20
CA LEU A 1 3.60 2.97 9.79
C LEU A 1 2.44 3.54 8.98
N ASN A 2 1.31 2.84 8.85
CA ASN A 2 0.20 3.22 7.96
C ASN A 2 -0.40 4.60 8.29
N VAL A 3 -0.61 4.94 9.56
CA VAL A 3 -1.14 6.25 9.97
C VAL A 3 -0.21 7.38 9.54
N ARG A 4 1.10 7.25 9.81
CA ARG A 4 2.08 8.25 9.37
C ARG A 4 2.16 8.36 7.85
N GLY A 5 2.15 7.23 7.13
CA GLY A 5 2.11 7.23 5.67
C GLY A 5 0.88 7.94 5.11
N SER A 6 -0.30 7.69 5.70
CA SER A 6 -1.54 8.37 5.31
C SER A 6 -1.48 9.89 5.54
N GLN A 7 -0.90 10.33 6.65
CA GLN A 7 -0.73 11.76 6.98
C GLN A 7 0.23 12.48 6.01
N MET A 8 1.26 11.77 5.52
CA MET A 8 2.25 12.31 4.57
C MET A 8 1.74 12.33 3.12
N MET A 9 0.77 11.46 2.79
CA MET A 9 0.41 11.17 1.40
C MET A 9 -0.12 12.39 0.64
N GLU A 10 -0.90 13.25 1.27
CA GLU A 10 -1.47 14.44 0.64
C GLU A 10 -0.36 15.42 0.19
N GLU A 11 0.63 15.65 1.03
CA GLU A 11 1.78 16.52 0.74
C GLU A 11 2.66 15.91 -0.35
N ILE A 12 3.00 14.63 -0.22
CA ILE A 12 3.78 13.89 -1.23
C ILE A 12 3.08 13.93 -2.60
N CYS A 13 1.78 13.68 -2.65
CA CYS A 13 1.04 13.72 -3.91
C CYS A 13 1.02 15.14 -4.52
N LYS A 14 0.94 16.18 -3.68
CA LYS A 14 1.02 17.57 -4.14
C LYS A 14 2.40 17.90 -4.71
N GLU A 15 3.48 17.52 -4.03
CA GLU A 15 4.86 17.73 -4.48
C GLU A 15 5.16 17.00 -5.78
N LEU A 16 4.69 15.75 -5.89
CA LEU A 16 4.90 14.91 -7.07
C LEU A 16 3.87 15.16 -8.19
N ASN A 17 2.91 16.08 -8.01
CA ASN A 17 1.80 16.31 -8.93
C ASN A 17 1.02 15.04 -9.27
N VAL A 18 0.70 14.23 -8.25
CA VAL A 18 -0.10 13.01 -8.33
C VAL A 18 -1.52 13.29 -7.84
N LYS A 19 -2.53 12.76 -8.53
CA LYS A 19 -3.92 12.94 -8.13
C LYS A 19 -4.18 12.21 -6.80
N TYR A 20 -4.66 12.98 -5.83
CA TYR A 20 -5.05 12.50 -4.50
C TYR A 20 -6.49 12.93 -4.21
N ARG A 21 -7.33 12.00 -3.75
CA ARG A 21 -8.71 12.30 -3.39
C ARG A 21 -9.03 11.71 -2.02
N LYS A 22 -9.26 12.58 -1.05
CA LYS A 22 -9.76 12.22 0.28
C LYS A 22 -11.27 12.05 0.20
N ASN A 23 -11.70 10.82 -0.04
CA ASN A 23 -13.11 10.49 -0.30
C ASN A 23 -13.78 9.75 0.86
N GLY A 24 -13.04 9.47 1.94
CA GLY A 24 -13.52 8.69 3.07
C GLY A 24 -13.64 7.20 2.76
N THR A 25 -13.82 6.42 3.80
CA THR A 25 -13.99 4.97 3.71
C THR A 25 -15.15 4.52 4.60
N LEU A 26 -16.00 3.65 4.07
CA LEU A 26 -17.08 2.98 4.78
C LEU A 26 -16.78 1.47 4.82
N VAL A 27 -16.67 0.92 6.03
CA VAL A 27 -16.65 -0.54 6.21
C VAL A 27 -18.04 -0.95 6.67
N VAL A 28 -18.81 -1.63 5.80
CA VAL A 28 -20.22 -1.91 6.02
C VAL A 28 -20.46 -3.25 6.72
N GLY A 29 -21.48 -3.28 7.59
CA GLY A 29 -21.95 -4.46 8.30
C GLY A 29 -23.41 -4.78 7.98
N PHE A 30 -23.71 -6.07 7.87
CA PHE A 30 -25.01 -6.60 7.49
C PHE A 30 -25.74 -7.29 8.64
N ASP A 31 -25.03 -7.66 9.68
CA ASP A 31 -25.57 -8.35 10.84
C ASP A 31 -24.83 -7.95 12.13
N GLU A 32 -25.33 -8.46 13.27
CA GLU A 32 -24.76 -8.15 14.59
C GLU A 32 -23.31 -8.65 14.76
N GLU A 33 -22.91 -9.71 14.04
CA GLU A 33 -21.53 -10.18 14.11
C GLU A 33 -20.60 -9.23 13.34
N ASP A 34 -21.04 -8.74 12.19
CA ASP A 34 -20.34 -7.68 11.46
C ASP A 34 -20.19 -6.42 12.35
N MET A 35 -21.26 -6.01 13.06
CA MET A 35 -21.20 -4.85 13.97
C MET A 35 -20.18 -5.05 15.10
N LYS A 36 -20.06 -6.25 15.66
CA LYS A 36 -19.01 -6.57 16.65
C LYS A 36 -17.62 -6.44 16.04
N ARG A 37 -17.43 -6.92 14.81
CA ARG A 37 -16.16 -6.77 14.08
C ARG A 37 -15.83 -5.30 13.82
N LEU A 38 -16.82 -4.49 13.43
CA LEU A 38 -16.64 -3.04 13.26
C LEU A 38 -16.24 -2.37 14.58
N GLY A 39 -16.84 -2.74 15.71
CA GLY A 39 -16.42 -2.28 17.03
C GLY A 39 -14.96 -2.59 17.33
N GLN A 40 -14.49 -3.82 17.04
CA GLN A 40 -13.09 -4.19 17.21
C GLN A 40 -12.16 -3.40 16.26
N LEU A 41 -12.61 -3.11 15.04
CA LEU A 41 -11.86 -2.28 14.09
C LEU A 41 -11.76 -0.83 14.57
N LEU A 42 -12.84 -0.26 15.12
CA LEU A 42 -12.86 1.07 15.74
C LEU A 42 -11.84 1.17 16.87
N GLU A 43 -11.88 0.23 17.83
CA GLU A 43 -10.95 0.18 18.95
C GLU A 43 -9.49 0.12 18.49
N ARG A 44 -9.20 -0.77 17.53
CA ARG A 44 -7.86 -0.92 16.96
C ARG A 44 -7.43 0.34 16.22
N GLY A 45 -8.33 0.96 15.46
CA GLY A 45 -8.05 2.19 14.71
C GLY A 45 -7.72 3.35 15.66
N ARG A 46 -8.50 3.52 16.73
CA ARG A 46 -8.26 4.52 17.79
C ARG A 46 -6.91 4.29 18.48
N LYS A 47 -6.61 3.04 18.84
CA LYS A 47 -5.32 2.67 19.43
C LYS A 47 -4.13 2.99 18.50
N ASN A 48 -4.33 2.88 17.20
CA ASN A 48 -3.32 3.20 16.19
C ASN A 48 -3.25 4.71 15.85
N GLY A 49 -4.10 5.56 16.43
CA GLY A 49 -4.12 6.99 16.22
C GLY A 49 -4.83 7.42 14.92
N VAL A 50 -5.78 6.63 14.42
CA VAL A 50 -6.64 7.04 13.29
C VAL A 50 -7.71 7.99 13.80
N GLU A 51 -7.76 9.20 13.27
CA GLU A 51 -8.67 10.25 13.70
C GLU A 51 -10.05 10.15 13.03
N GLY A 52 -11.07 10.61 13.74
CA GLY A 52 -12.43 10.77 13.21
C GLY A 52 -13.19 9.47 12.95
N LEU A 53 -12.69 8.31 13.44
CA LEU A 53 -13.38 7.05 13.29
C LEU A 53 -14.68 7.00 14.11
N GLU A 54 -15.78 6.62 13.48
CA GLU A 54 -17.07 6.45 14.14
C GLU A 54 -17.88 5.27 13.56
N ILE A 55 -18.72 4.66 14.41
CA ILE A 55 -19.75 3.73 13.96
C ILE A 55 -21.00 4.55 13.69
N ILE A 56 -21.52 4.42 12.46
CA ILE A 56 -22.78 5.05 12.02
C ILE A 56 -23.82 3.98 11.73
N ASP A 57 -25.09 4.34 11.85
CA ASP A 57 -26.19 3.45 11.48
C ASP A 57 -26.35 3.32 9.96
N GLY A 58 -27.14 2.32 9.53
CA GLY A 58 -27.33 2.04 8.11
C GLY A 58 -28.05 3.17 7.36
N GLU A 59 -28.93 3.96 8.02
CA GLU A 59 -29.60 5.10 7.41
C GLU A 59 -28.60 6.22 7.11
N THR A 60 -27.75 6.55 8.08
CA THR A 60 -26.68 7.54 7.93
C THR A 60 -25.70 7.12 6.85
N ALA A 61 -25.29 5.84 6.83
CA ALA A 61 -24.41 5.30 5.78
C ALA A 61 -25.05 5.47 4.38
N ARG A 62 -26.33 5.18 4.22
CA ARG A 62 -27.08 5.37 2.94
C ARG A 62 -27.26 6.83 2.54
N LYS A 63 -27.33 7.77 3.50
CA LYS A 63 -27.32 9.21 3.18
C LYS A 63 -25.97 9.65 2.60
N MET A 64 -24.87 9.04 3.05
CA MET A 64 -23.53 9.30 2.52
C MET A 64 -23.31 8.62 1.16
N GLU A 65 -23.77 7.37 1.02
CA GLU A 65 -23.66 6.54 -0.18
C GLU A 65 -25.03 5.93 -0.55
N ARG A 66 -25.76 6.64 -1.39
CA ARG A 66 -27.16 6.31 -1.74
C ARG A 66 -27.39 4.97 -2.42
N ASN A 67 -26.33 4.39 -3.01
CA ASN A 67 -26.40 3.11 -3.70
C ASN A 67 -26.03 1.91 -2.77
N LEU A 68 -25.88 2.15 -1.48
CA LEU A 68 -25.71 1.07 -0.52
C LEU A 68 -27.00 0.25 -0.37
N SER A 69 -26.82 -1.05 -0.17
CA SER A 69 -27.95 -1.97 0.06
C SER A 69 -28.76 -1.59 1.30
N GLU A 70 -30.07 -1.72 1.23
CA GLU A 70 -30.99 -1.56 2.37
C GLU A 70 -30.72 -2.55 3.52
N LYS A 71 -30.04 -3.67 3.22
CA LYS A 71 -29.66 -4.69 4.21
C LYS A 71 -28.50 -4.28 5.11
N ILE A 72 -27.83 -3.15 4.84
CA ILE A 72 -26.75 -2.64 5.68
C ILE A 72 -27.37 -2.04 6.94
N ILE A 73 -26.96 -2.57 8.10
CA ILE A 73 -27.45 -2.13 9.41
C ILE A 73 -26.54 -1.06 10.05
N GLY A 74 -25.29 -0.98 9.65
CA GLY A 74 -24.35 0.04 10.10
C GLY A 74 -23.03 0.00 9.34
N ALA A 75 -22.18 0.97 9.61
CA ALA A 75 -20.84 1.05 9.04
C ALA A 75 -19.84 1.70 10.00
N LEU A 76 -18.55 1.36 9.85
CA LEU A 76 -17.46 2.13 10.39
C LEU A 76 -17.05 3.16 9.34
N TYR A 77 -17.18 4.43 9.66
CA TYR A 77 -16.74 5.53 8.83
C TYR A 77 -15.34 6.00 9.22
N ALA A 78 -14.48 6.14 8.22
CA ALA A 78 -13.13 6.68 8.36
C ALA A 78 -12.96 7.90 7.42
N PRO A 79 -13.10 9.13 7.93
CA PRO A 79 -13.03 10.35 7.11
C PRO A 79 -11.64 10.59 6.52
N THR A 80 -10.61 9.99 7.09
CA THR A 80 -9.23 10.08 6.62
C THR A 80 -8.91 9.15 5.45
N GLY A 81 -9.88 8.32 5.04
CA GLY A 81 -9.73 7.45 3.88
C GLY A 81 -9.53 8.25 2.59
N ALA A 82 -8.60 7.81 1.75
CA ALA A 82 -8.27 8.48 0.51
C ALA A 82 -7.84 7.49 -0.56
N VAL A 83 -7.85 7.93 -1.81
CA VAL A 83 -7.39 7.16 -2.97
C VAL A 83 -6.32 7.93 -3.73
N VAL A 84 -5.37 7.20 -4.28
CA VAL A 84 -4.28 7.69 -5.11
C VAL A 84 -4.04 6.72 -6.26
N CYS A 85 -3.64 7.22 -7.41
CA CYS A 85 -3.22 6.36 -8.51
C CYS A 85 -1.83 5.76 -8.21
N PRO A 86 -1.70 4.43 -8.01
CA PRO A 86 -0.41 3.82 -7.69
C PRO A 86 0.59 3.92 -8.84
N TYR A 87 0.12 3.93 -10.08
CA TYR A 87 0.98 4.10 -11.26
C TYR A 87 1.61 5.49 -11.32
N GLU A 88 0.78 6.55 -11.16
CA GLU A 88 1.28 7.93 -11.12
C GLU A 88 2.23 8.13 -9.95
N LEU A 89 1.86 7.64 -8.75
CA LEU A 89 2.73 7.74 -7.57
C LEU A 89 4.08 7.08 -7.81
N THR A 90 4.11 5.89 -8.42
CA THR A 90 5.36 5.17 -8.71
C THR A 90 6.19 5.92 -9.75
N THR A 91 5.61 6.28 -10.90
CA THR A 91 6.35 6.91 -12.00
C THR A 91 6.86 8.31 -11.63
N HIS A 92 6.05 9.10 -10.93
CA HIS A 92 6.45 10.44 -10.50
C HIS A 92 7.49 10.40 -9.37
N SER A 93 7.41 9.41 -8.45
CA SER A 93 8.47 9.22 -7.45
C SER A 93 9.80 8.86 -8.08
N ILE A 94 9.81 7.98 -9.09
CA ILE A 94 11.02 7.62 -9.83
C ILE A 94 11.55 8.83 -10.61
N GLY A 95 10.67 9.58 -11.30
CA GLY A 95 11.06 10.78 -12.02
C GLY A 95 11.70 11.81 -11.10
N ASN A 96 11.08 12.08 -9.94
CA ASN A 96 11.64 12.98 -8.93
C ASN A 96 13.01 12.51 -8.42
N ALA A 97 13.18 11.20 -8.19
CA ALA A 97 14.46 10.65 -7.78
C ALA A 97 15.55 10.87 -8.86
N MET A 98 15.20 10.66 -10.13
CA MET A 98 16.11 10.89 -11.26
C MET A 98 16.48 12.36 -11.42
N ASP A 99 15.54 13.27 -11.25
CA ASP A 99 15.78 14.73 -11.24
C ASP A 99 16.73 15.15 -10.11
N ASN A 100 16.78 14.37 -9.02
CA ASN A 100 17.69 14.54 -7.89
C ASN A 100 18.97 13.67 -7.98
N GLY A 101 19.28 13.15 -9.17
CA GLY A 101 20.55 12.47 -9.46
C GLY A 101 20.56 10.96 -9.23
N ALA A 102 19.39 10.33 -8.98
CA ALA A 102 19.31 8.87 -8.96
C ALA A 102 19.37 8.29 -10.40
N GLU A 103 19.99 7.15 -10.55
CA GLU A 103 20.03 6.39 -11.80
C GLU A 103 18.98 5.27 -11.77
N LEU A 104 18.14 5.18 -12.78
CA LEU A 104 17.20 4.09 -12.96
C LEU A 104 17.76 3.04 -13.92
N LEU A 105 18.01 1.85 -13.40
CA LEU A 105 18.42 0.70 -14.22
C LEU A 105 17.23 -0.23 -14.43
N THR A 106 16.63 -0.18 -15.61
CA THR A 106 15.58 -1.11 -16.03
C THR A 106 16.17 -2.40 -16.58
N GLN A 107 15.36 -3.48 -16.58
CA GLN A 107 15.82 -4.81 -17.02
C GLN A 107 17.10 -5.25 -16.30
N PHE A 108 17.18 -4.93 -15.01
CA PHE A 108 18.29 -5.27 -14.15
C PHE A 108 17.79 -6.28 -13.10
N GLU A 109 17.62 -7.54 -13.52
CA GLU A 109 17.22 -8.63 -12.65
C GLU A 109 18.41 -9.06 -11.79
N VAL A 110 18.34 -8.79 -10.50
CA VAL A 110 19.43 -9.13 -9.55
C VAL A 110 19.47 -10.63 -9.33
N THR A 111 20.61 -11.24 -9.65
CA THR A 111 20.85 -12.68 -9.48
C THR A 111 21.88 -13.00 -8.40
N GLU A 112 22.73 -12.05 -8.04
CA GLU A 112 23.75 -12.23 -7.03
C GLU A 112 24.03 -10.93 -6.28
N ILE A 113 24.26 -11.04 -4.96
CA ILE A 113 24.72 -9.94 -4.11
C ILE A 113 25.88 -10.47 -3.27
N LYS A 114 27.09 -9.97 -3.55
CA LYS A 114 28.31 -10.34 -2.80
C LYS A 114 28.73 -9.23 -1.89
N LYS A 115 29.03 -9.58 -0.63
CA LYS A 115 29.74 -8.71 0.28
C LYS A 115 31.22 -8.85 0.01
N ILE A 116 31.88 -7.76 -0.38
CA ILE A 116 33.30 -7.72 -0.69
C ILE A 116 34.00 -6.96 0.44
N GLU A 117 34.99 -7.57 1.06
CA GLU A 117 35.83 -6.90 2.05
C GLU A 117 36.74 -5.88 1.36
N ASN A 118 36.96 -4.75 2.01
CA ASN A 118 37.79 -3.69 1.49
C ASN A 118 39.25 -3.87 1.98
N ASP A 119 40.17 -3.71 1.08
CA ASP A 119 41.61 -3.84 1.30
C ASP A 119 42.27 -2.69 2.09
N GLY A 120 41.49 -1.86 2.74
CA GLY A 120 41.94 -0.76 3.62
C GLY A 120 42.05 0.62 2.97
N ASN A 121 41.70 0.77 1.67
CA ASN A 121 41.76 2.06 0.94
C ASN A 121 40.52 2.92 1.05
N ARG A 122 39.47 2.47 1.69
CA ARG A 122 38.21 3.22 1.88
C ARG A 122 37.87 3.29 3.38
N GLN A 123 37.05 4.28 3.78
CA GLN A 123 36.59 4.45 5.17
C GLN A 123 35.77 3.27 5.72
N ARG A 124 35.18 2.43 4.85
CA ARG A 124 34.40 1.27 5.24
C ARG A 124 35.13 -0.03 5.00
N THR A 125 34.85 -1.02 5.86
CA THR A 125 35.46 -2.33 5.82
C THR A 125 34.94 -3.24 4.72
N TYR A 126 33.78 -2.91 4.11
CA TYR A 126 33.16 -3.70 3.03
C TYR A 126 32.24 -2.85 2.14
N PHE A 127 31.94 -3.38 0.97
CA PHE A 127 30.88 -2.90 0.04
C PHE A 127 30.14 -4.11 -0.56
N TYR A 128 29.05 -3.86 -1.24
CA TYR A 128 28.29 -4.89 -1.96
C TYR A 128 28.55 -4.78 -3.46
N GLU A 129 28.79 -5.92 -4.12
CA GLU A 129 28.73 -6.06 -5.57
C GLU A 129 27.44 -6.79 -5.92
N ILE A 130 26.61 -6.14 -6.75
CA ILE A 130 25.32 -6.66 -7.20
C ILE A 130 25.47 -7.01 -8.67
N THR A 131 25.12 -8.25 -9.04
CA THR A 131 25.21 -8.76 -10.40
C THR A 131 23.82 -9.00 -10.95
N ALA A 132 23.54 -8.52 -12.16
CA ALA A 132 22.31 -8.78 -12.90
C ALA A 132 22.42 -10.03 -13.76
N SER A 133 21.27 -10.57 -14.18
CA SER A 133 21.18 -11.76 -15.06
C SER A 133 21.87 -11.60 -16.41
N ASP A 134 22.05 -10.37 -16.90
CA ASP A 134 22.74 -10.03 -18.14
C ASP A 134 24.25 -9.79 -17.95
N GLY A 135 24.74 -9.96 -16.74
CA GLY A 135 26.16 -9.78 -16.39
C GLY A 135 26.57 -8.36 -16.00
N ARG A 136 25.67 -7.37 -16.07
CA ARG A 136 25.97 -6.02 -15.54
C ARG A 136 26.23 -6.08 -14.05
N LYS A 137 27.13 -5.22 -13.56
CA LYS A 137 27.49 -5.15 -12.15
C LYS A 137 27.46 -3.73 -11.63
N ILE A 138 27.03 -3.57 -10.40
CA ILE A 138 27.14 -2.31 -9.65
C ILE A 138 27.76 -2.56 -8.29
N GLN A 139 28.44 -1.55 -7.77
CA GLN A 139 29.01 -1.57 -6.43
C GLN A 139 28.38 -0.48 -5.57
N THR A 140 28.03 -0.82 -4.35
CA THR A 140 27.36 0.09 -3.42
C THR A 140 27.75 -0.21 -1.97
N GLU A 141 27.64 0.80 -1.12
CA GLU A 141 27.83 0.64 0.33
C GLU A 141 26.56 0.14 1.04
N TYR A 142 25.39 0.34 0.45
CA TYR A 142 24.10 -0.04 1.02
C TYR A 142 23.20 -0.66 -0.04
N VAL A 143 22.42 -1.64 0.36
CA VAL A 143 21.36 -2.25 -0.46
C VAL A 143 20.07 -2.15 0.30
N VAL A 144 19.03 -1.57 -0.34
CA VAL A 144 17.67 -1.53 0.19
C VAL A 144 16.79 -2.45 -0.65
N ASN A 145 16.30 -3.51 -0.03
CA ASN A 145 15.46 -4.50 -0.69
C ASN A 145 14.01 -4.01 -0.72
N CYS A 146 13.53 -3.57 -1.88
CA CYS A 146 12.17 -3.17 -2.16
C CYS A 146 11.53 -4.03 -3.26
N ALA A 147 11.91 -5.31 -3.38
CA ALA A 147 11.52 -6.20 -4.47
C ALA A 147 10.06 -6.73 -4.38
N GLY A 148 9.22 -6.18 -3.49
CA GLY A 148 7.80 -6.53 -3.38
C GLY A 148 7.60 -8.00 -3.07
N ILE A 149 6.85 -8.74 -3.93
CA ILE A 149 6.57 -10.17 -3.73
C ILE A 149 7.80 -11.06 -3.89
N HIS A 150 8.93 -10.55 -4.40
CA HIS A 150 10.20 -11.24 -4.55
C HIS A 150 11.23 -10.85 -3.47
N SER A 151 10.82 -10.11 -2.44
CA SER A 151 11.75 -9.61 -1.43
C SER A 151 12.43 -10.72 -0.62
N ASP A 152 11.76 -11.86 -0.40
CA ASP A 152 12.36 -13.03 0.25
C ASP A 152 13.38 -13.73 -0.65
N GLU A 153 13.18 -13.74 -1.97
CA GLU A 153 14.14 -14.26 -2.94
C GLU A 153 15.41 -13.40 -2.95
N VAL A 154 15.27 -12.08 -2.96
CA VAL A 154 16.40 -11.13 -2.89
C VAL A 154 17.12 -11.24 -1.54
N ALA A 155 16.40 -11.38 -0.42
CA ALA A 155 16.98 -11.56 0.90
C ALA A 155 17.88 -12.83 0.98
N LYS A 156 17.44 -13.92 0.34
CA LYS A 156 18.23 -15.17 0.26
C LYS A 156 19.60 -14.99 -0.42
N LEU A 157 19.72 -14.03 -1.35
CA LEU A 157 21.00 -13.76 -2.02
C LEU A 157 22.10 -13.25 -1.06
N VAL A 158 21.70 -12.74 0.10
CA VAL A 158 22.63 -12.32 1.17
C VAL A 158 22.61 -13.25 2.38
N GLY A 159 21.98 -14.43 2.24
CA GLY A 159 21.91 -15.44 3.30
C GLY A 159 20.81 -15.22 4.35
N ASP A 160 19.93 -14.23 4.16
CA ASP A 160 18.75 -14.02 5.01
C ASP A 160 17.59 -14.90 4.53
N CYS A 161 17.23 -15.90 5.33
CA CYS A 161 16.16 -16.85 5.06
C CYS A 161 15.09 -16.85 6.16
N GLU A 162 15.00 -15.79 6.98
CA GLU A 162 14.10 -15.74 8.14
C GLU A 162 12.63 -15.61 7.77
N PHE A 163 12.31 -15.20 6.55
CA PHE A 163 10.93 -15.03 6.10
C PHE A 163 10.70 -15.57 4.69
N SER A 164 9.44 -15.85 4.40
CA SER A 164 8.97 -16.21 3.06
C SER A 164 7.69 -15.45 2.73
N ILE A 165 7.49 -15.15 1.46
CA ILE A 165 6.31 -14.46 0.96
C ILE A 165 5.42 -15.43 0.21
N THR A 166 4.16 -15.53 0.61
CA THR A 166 3.13 -16.23 -0.15
C THR A 166 2.28 -15.22 -0.90
N PRO A 167 2.43 -15.07 -2.22
CA PRO A 167 1.66 -14.11 -3.00
C PRO A 167 0.17 -14.41 -2.96
N ARG A 168 -0.67 -13.38 -2.81
CA ARG A 168 -2.12 -13.48 -2.93
C ARG A 168 -2.59 -12.63 -4.09
N ARG A 169 -3.38 -13.22 -4.99
CA ARG A 169 -3.96 -12.48 -6.11
C ARG A 169 -5.21 -11.72 -5.64
N GLY A 170 -5.23 -10.40 -5.88
CA GLY A 170 -6.45 -9.60 -5.91
C GLY A 170 -6.98 -9.53 -7.35
N GLN A 171 -8.29 -9.71 -7.52
CA GLN A 171 -8.95 -9.54 -8.82
C GLN A 171 -9.70 -8.22 -8.82
N TYR A 172 -9.58 -7.49 -9.93
CA TYR A 172 -10.26 -6.21 -10.14
C TYR A 172 -11.19 -6.33 -11.34
N LEU A 173 -12.37 -5.78 -11.19
CA LEU A 173 -13.30 -5.54 -12.29
C LEU A 173 -13.35 -4.03 -12.51
N LEU A 174 -12.79 -3.61 -13.63
CA LEU A 174 -12.89 -2.21 -14.05
C LEU A 174 -14.25 -2.03 -14.74
N LEU A 175 -15.10 -1.21 -14.12
CA LEU A 175 -16.39 -0.88 -14.69
C LEU A 175 -16.25 0.22 -15.74
N ASP A 176 -17.28 0.34 -16.61
CA ASP A 176 -17.35 1.40 -17.59
C ASP A 176 -17.42 2.78 -16.92
N LYS A 177 -16.99 3.81 -17.64
CA LYS A 177 -16.96 5.20 -17.18
C LYS A 177 -18.34 5.70 -16.73
N GLU A 178 -19.44 5.19 -17.31
CA GLU A 178 -20.81 5.50 -16.92
C GLU A 178 -21.12 5.06 -15.48
N ALA A 179 -20.43 4.04 -14.97
CA ALA A 179 -20.56 3.56 -13.61
C ALA A 179 -19.78 4.42 -12.57
N GLY A 180 -19.01 5.41 -13.01
CA GLY A 180 -18.14 6.22 -12.13
C GLY A 180 -18.86 7.04 -11.06
N GLY A 181 -20.18 7.19 -11.15
CA GLY A 181 -21.03 7.85 -10.15
C GLY A 181 -21.73 6.91 -9.17
N LEU A 182 -21.48 5.60 -9.23
CA LEU A 182 -22.17 4.63 -8.38
C LEU A 182 -21.70 4.68 -6.92
N VAL A 183 -20.44 4.99 -6.68
CA VAL A 183 -19.90 5.18 -5.33
C VAL A 183 -19.02 6.45 -5.30
N ASN A 184 -19.04 7.15 -4.17
CA ASN A 184 -18.21 8.35 -3.93
C ASN A 184 -17.11 8.06 -2.91
N ALA A 185 -17.44 7.34 -1.83
CA ALA A 185 -16.48 6.87 -0.84
C ALA A 185 -15.91 5.49 -1.24
N THR A 186 -14.81 5.12 -0.62
CA THR A 186 -14.32 3.75 -0.70
C THR A 186 -15.16 2.85 0.21
N VAL A 187 -15.83 1.84 -0.35
CA VAL A 187 -16.72 0.95 0.40
C VAL A 187 -16.13 -0.44 0.52
N PHE A 188 -15.98 -0.92 1.75
CA PHE A 188 -15.56 -2.29 2.06
C PHE A 188 -16.67 -3.06 2.75
N ARG A 189 -16.73 -4.35 2.54
CA ARG A 189 -17.39 -5.25 3.47
C ARG A 189 -16.45 -5.63 4.63
N THR A 190 -16.99 -5.97 5.80
CA THR A 190 -16.22 -6.52 6.92
C THR A 190 -15.34 -7.70 6.46
N HIS A 191 -14.17 -7.83 7.09
CA HIS A 191 -13.23 -8.90 6.77
C HIS A 191 -13.85 -10.27 7.05
N THR A 192 -13.67 -11.17 6.10
CA THR A 192 -13.92 -12.62 6.30
C THR A 192 -12.60 -13.33 6.62
N VAL A 193 -12.67 -14.60 7.01
CA VAL A 193 -11.49 -15.48 7.20
C VAL A 193 -10.65 -15.56 5.92
N MET A 194 -11.26 -15.36 4.75
CA MET A 194 -10.60 -15.40 3.43
C MET A 194 -9.92 -14.09 3.02
N GLY A 195 -10.07 -13.00 3.77
CA GLY A 195 -9.42 -11.72 3.48
C GLY A 195 -10.33 -10.49 3.51
N LYS A 196 -9.93 -9.42 2.81
CA LYS A 196 -10.60 -8.11 2.86
C LYS A 196 -12.02 -8.06 2.26
N GLY A 197 -12.47 -9.10 1.56
CA GLY A 197 -13.78 -9.11 0.91
C GLY A 197 -13.84 -8.22 -0.34
N VAL A 198 -15.06 -7.80 -0.71
CA VAL A 198 -15.32 -6.94 -1.88
C VAL A 198 -15.04 -5.49 -1.51
N LEU A 199 -14.39 -4.78 -2.42
CA LEU A 199 -14.08 -3.37 -2.35
C LEU A 199 -14.72 -2.66 -3.56
N ALA A 200 -15.42 -1.55 -3.33
CA ALA A 200 -15.84 -0.61 -4.37
C ALA A 200 -15.17 0.76 -4.14
N VAL A 201 -14.62 1.34 -5.21
CA VAL A 201 -13.91 2.62 -5.21
C VAL A 201 -14.38 3.50 -6.35
#